data_920cf5c3f58351fb90d2c36b55f2add3
#
_entry.id   920cf5c3f58351fb90d2c36b55f2add3
#
_cell.length_a   1.000
_cell.length_b   1.000
_cell.length_c   1.000
_cell.angle_alpha   90.00
_cell.angle_beta   90.00
_cell.angle_gamma   90.00
#
_symmetry.space_group_name_H-M   'P 1'
#
loop_
_entity.id
_entity.type
_entity.pdbx_description
1 polymer ?
#
loop_
_entity_poly.entity_id
_entity_poly.type
_entity_poly.pdbx_seq_one_letter_code
_entity_poly.pdbx_strand_id
1 'polypeptide(L)'
;VAGKIVFSNDGVHPTKEGGDLYAAAVARGLQKILNYSSKPSFLTPAALYGNEWEKATMLDPLQFSTLSGNWKKLDPTTDKYLHAFAPWFPYLLHSATANSSLCFRFQGTGFGFFDIGGPEAGQVDFTVDGHPALLTKPQNDRLWTLADTTVGKASNTINRFNEYCFGRYRGQFELVRLEEGLHKVCYTVSPKTVDKKSFSPKLNVDDILLHPEKYAQQAFYLGKILVLGTPLK
;
A
#
# COMPACT_ATOMS: atom_id res chain seq x y z
N VAL A 1 38.87 -9.52 29.73
CA VAL A 1 37.92 -8.40 29.52
C VAL A 1 36.71 -9.04 28.89
N ALA A 2 35.59 -9.19 29.61
CA ALA A 2 34.34 -9.70 29.06
C ALA A 2 33.95 -8.79 27.88
N GLY A 3 33.82 -9.37 26.67
CA GLY A 3 33.51 -8.60 25.48
C GLY A 3 32.20 -7.85 25.67
N LYS A 4 32.19 -6.59 25.34
CA LYS A 4 31.00 -5.75 25.38
C LYS A 4 29.99 -6.31 24.36
N ILE A 5 28.82 -6.75 24.85
CA ILE A 5 27.75 -7.21 23.95
C ILE A 5 27.29 -6.01 23.11
N VAL A 6 27.38 -6.16 21.80
CA VAL A 6 26.85 -5.18 20.85
C VAL A 6 25.43 -5.60 20.49
N PHE A 7 24.44 -4.83 20.92
CA PHE A 7 23.02 -5.12 20.65
C PHE A 7 22.69 -5.01 19.17
N SER A 8 23.21 -3.99 18.51
CA SER A 8 23.00 -3.72 17.08
C SER A 8 24.22 -3.02 16.52
N ASN A 9 24.59 -3.35 15.26
CA ASN A 9 25.70 -2.69 14.56
C ASN A 9 25.23 -1.44 13.79
N ASP A 10 23.95 -1.38 13.40
CA ASP A 10 23.35 -0.30 12.60
C ASP A 10 22.28 0.52 13.35
N GLY A 11 22.08 0.23 14.65
CA GLY A 11 21.09 0.88 15.50
C GLY A 11 19.64 0.39 15.29
N VAL A 12 19.41 -0.52 14.34
CA VAL A 12 18.06 -1.00 13.97
C VAL A 12 17.96 -2.53 14.11
N HIS A 13 18.86 -3.26 13.48
CA HIS A 13 18.82 -4.73 13.46
C HIS A 13 19.67 -5.32 14.59
N PRO A 14 19.08 -6.15 15.48
CA PRO A 14 19.85 -6.76 16.55
C PRO A 14 20.85 -7.76 15.98
N THR A 15 22.03 -7.83 16.61
CA THR A 15 22.97 -8.95 16.42
C THR A 15 22.35 -10.24 16.98
N LYS A 16 22.99 -11.38 16.79
CA LYS A 16 22.53 -12.63 17.42
C LYS A 16 22.41 -12.48 18.93
N GLU A 17 23.44 -11.93 19.57
CA GLU A 17 23.50 -11.70 21.02
C GLU A 17 22.47 -10.65 21.46
N GLY A 18 22.25 -9.61 20.65
CA GLY A 18 21.19 -8.62 20.85
C GLY A 18 19.79 -9.22 20.78
N GLY A 19 19.58 -10.14 19.82
CA GLY A 19 18.35 -10.92 19.70
C GLY A 19 18.08 -11.82 20.91
N ASP A 20 19.11 -12.49 21.42
CA ASP A 20 19.00 -13.32 22.62
C ASP A 20 18.63 -12.48 23.86
N LEU A 21 19.20 -11.30 24.00
CA LEU A 21 18.83 -10.35 25.08
C LEU A 21 17.37 -9.88 24.95
N TYR A 22 16.93 -9.59 23.72
CA TYR A 22 15.56 -9.21 23.44
C TYR A 22 14.58 -10.34 23.79
N ALA A 23 14.86 -11.57 23.33
CA ALA A 23 14.07 -12.76 23.63
C ALA A 23 13.97 -13.01 25.14
N ALA A 24 15.08 -12.87 25.88
CA ALA A 24 15.10 -12.99 27.33
C ALA A 24 14.25 -11.90 28.04
N ALA A 25 14.24 -10.68 27.51
CA ALA A 25 13.38 -9.61 28.06
C ALA A 25 11.89 -9.90 27.83
N VAL A 26 11.52 -10.38 26.64
CA VAL A 26 10.15 -10.80 26.32
C VAL A 26 9.73 -11.97 27.22
N ALA A 27 10.56 -12.99 27.38
CA ALA A 27 10.28 -14.14 28.25
C ALA A 27 10.00 -13.72 29.70
N ARG A 28 10.81 -12.81 30.24
CA ARG A 28 10.58 -12.25 31.61
C ARG A 28 9.26 -11.48 31.68
N GLY A 29 8.92 -10.73 30.64
CA GLY A 29 7.64 -10.01 30.55
C GLY A 29 6.45 -10.95 30.56
N LEU A 30 6.49 -11.99 29.73
CA LEU A 30 5.46 -13.03 29.65
C LEU A 30 5.30 -13.75 30.99
N GLN A 31 6.40 -14.12 31.65
CA GLN A 31 6.34 -14.79 32.95
C GLN A 31 5.69 -13.91 34.04
N LYS A 32 5.94 -12.60 34.03
CA LYS A 32 5.24 -11.67 34.90
C LYS A 32 3.73 -11.64 34.64
N ILE A 33 3.33 -11.62 33.36
CA ILE A 33 1.91 -11.63 32.96
C ILE A 33 1.23 -12.94 33.39
N LEU A 34 1.87 -14.09 33.17
CA LEU A 34 1.34 -15.40 33.55
C LEU A 34 1.20 -15.54 35.07
N ASN A 35 2.08 -14.92 35.83
CA ASN A 35 2.03 -14.94 37.29
C ASN A 35 1.10 -13.87 37.91
N TYR A 36 0.47 -13.04 37.05
CA TYR A 36 -0.42 -12.00 37.52
C TYR A 36 -1.78 -12.59 37.91
N SER A 37 -2.09 -12.63 39.18
CA SER A 37 -3.27 -13.30 39.74
C SER A 37 -4.53 -12.44 39.78
N SER A 38 -4.46 -11.16 39.46
CA SER A 38 -5.65 -10.30 39.44
C SER A 38 -6.46 -10.56 38.19
N LYS A 39 -7.78 -10.71 38.37
CA LYS A 39 -8.69 -10.70 37.19
C LYS A 39 -8.54 -9.35 36.49
N PRO A 40 -8.18 -9.33 35.20
CA PRO A 40 -8.06 -8.08 34.51
C PRO A 40 -9.39 -7.35 34.54
N SER A 41 -9.42 -6.14 35.05
CA SER A 41 -10.54 -5.23 34.86
C SER A 41 -10.49 -4.75 33.43
N PHE A 42 -11.41 -5.22 32.60
CA PHE A 42 -11.58 -4.78 31.20
C PHE A 42 -12.32 -3.43 31.09
N LEU A 43 -12.06 -2.52 32.02
CA LEU A 43 -12.46 -1.14 31.81
C LEU A 43 -11.55 -0.62 30.68
N THR A 44 -12.07 -0.65 29.47
CA THR A 44 -11.42 -0.02 28.32
C THR A 44 -11.31 1.48 28.64
N PRO A 45 -10.12 2.03 28.89
CA PRO A 45 -10.00 3.46 29.11
C PRO A 45 -10.49 4.20 27.87
N ALA A 46 -10.97 5.42 28.05
CA ALA A 46 -11.29 6.28 26.92
C ALA A 46 -10.05 6.40 26.01
N ALA A 47 -10.28 6.36 24.68
CA ALA A 47 -9.20 6.48 23.72
C ALA A 47 -8.42 7.78 23.97
N LEU A 48 -7.08 7.70 24.08
CA LEU A 48 -6.20 8.86 24.22
C LEU A 48 -6.17 9.73 22.94
N TYR A 49 -6.42 9.11 21.80
CA TYR A 49 -6.51 9.74 20.49
C TYR A 49 -7.82 9.31 19.82
N GLY A 50 -8.26 10.06 18.81
CA GLY A 50 -9.46 9.70 18.06
C GLY A 50 -9.34 8.31 17.42
N ASN A 51 -10.44 7.58 17.31
CA ASN A 51 -10.51 6.24 16.69
C ASN A 51 -10.69 6.36 15.17
N GLU A 52 -9.92 7.22 14.53
CA GLU A 52 -10.07 7.52 13.09
C GLU A 52 -9.95 6.27 12.20
N TRP A 53 -9.19 5.27 12.63
CA TRP A 53 -8.93 4.04 11.87
C TRP A 53 -9.84 2.86 12.26
N GLU A 54 -10.76 3.05 13.17
CA GLU A 54 -11.62 1.95 13.67
C GLU A 54 -12.49 1.32 12.57
N LYS A 55 -12.87 2.12 11.56
CA LYS A 55 -13.65 1.66 10.40
C LYS A 55 -12.78 1.31 9.18
N ALA A 56 -11.47 1.11 9.37
CA ALA A 56 -10.60 0.72 8.28
C ALA A 56 -10.89 -0.71 7.81
N THR A 57 -11.09 -0.88 6.52
CA THR A 57 -11.45 -2.17 5.91
C THR A 57 -10.70 -2.39 4.60
N MET A 58 -10.28 -3.64 4.37
CA MET A 58 -9.75 -4.11 3.08
C MET A 58 -10.84 -4.88 2.34
N LEU A 59 -11.24 -4.36 1.19
CA LEU A 59 -12.33 -4.92 0.40
C LEU A 59 -11.80 -5.80 -0.74
N ASP A 60 -12.58 -6.82 -1.07
CA ASP A 60 -12.39 -7.61 -2.27
C ASP A 60 -12.81 -6.79 -3.50
N PRO A 61 -11.89 -6.54 -4.47
CA PRO A 61 -12.21 -5.69 -5.60
C PRO A 61 -13.36 -6.22 -6.48
N LEU A 62 -13.47 -7.54 -6.65
CA LEU A 62 -14.55 -8.13 -7.48
C LEU A 62 -15.92 -8.08 -6.81
N GLN A 63 -15.97 -7.99 -5.48
CA GLN A 63 -17.24 -7.93 -4.75
C GLN A 63 -17.79 -6.52 -4.59
N PHE A 64 -16.90 -5.54 -4.54
CA PHE A 64 -17.23 -4.17 -4.15
C PHE A 64 -16.99 -3.14 -5.25
N SER A 65 -16.63 -3.57 -6.46
CA SER A 65 -16.40 -2.62 -7.55
C SER A 65 -17.04 -3.07 -8.87
N THR A 66 -17.19 -2.09 -9.75
CA THR A 66 -17.56 -2.30 -11.15
C THR A 66 -16.33 -2.08 -12.02
N LEU A 67 -16.02 -3.06 -12.86
CA LEU A 67 -14.91 -3.03 -13.81
C LEU A 67 -15.37 -2.54 -15.17
N SER A 68 -14.52 -1.77 -15.83
CA SER A 68 -14.65 -1.40 -17.25
C SER A 68 -13.28 -1.54 -17.93
N GLY A 69 -13.29 -1.90 -19.20
CA GLY A 69 -12.06 -2.16 -19.97
C GLY A 69 -11.51 -3.57 -19.76
N ASN A 70 -10.21 -3.72 -19.91
CA ASN A 70 -9.56 -5.04 -19.99
C ASN A 70 -8.85 -5.38 -18.65
N TRP A 71 -9.50 -6.17 -17.82
CA TRP A 71 -8.96 -6.67 -16.57
C TRP A 71 -8.77 -8.19 -16.61
N LYS A 72 -7.68 -8.66 -16.06
CA LYS A 72 -7.38 -10.08 -15.87
C LYS A 72 -7.32 -10.39 -14.38
N LYS A 73 -7.93 -11.51 -14.00
CA LYS A 73 -7.75 -12.10 -12.66
C LYS A 73 -6.52 -13.00 -12.72
N LEU A 74 -5.48 -12.67 -11.97
CA LEU A 74 -4.27 -13.46 -11.86
C LEU A 74 -4.30 -14.26 -10.55
N ASP A 75 -3.88 -15.51 -10.64
CA ASP A 75 -3.62 -16.35 -9.47
C ASP A 75 -2.13 -16.23 -9.09
N PRO A 76 -1.80 -15.57 -7.96
CA PRO A 76 -0.41 -15.41 -7.57
C PRO A 76 0.29 -16.74 -7.26
N THR A 77 -0.44 -17.82 -6.96
CA THR A 77 0.17 -19.13 -6.68
C THR A 77 0.84 -19.74 -7.90
N THR A 78 0.41 -19.39 -9.09
CA THR A 78 0.89 -19.93 -10.36
C THR A 78 1.98 -19.07 -11.01
N ASP A 79 2.22 -17.88 -10.52
CA ASP A 79 3.19 -16.93 -11.07
C ASP A 79 4.46 -16.89 -10.21
N LYS A 80 5.61 -17.15 -10.83
CA LYS A 80 6.90 -17.19 -10.12
C LYS A 80 7.30 -15.88 -9.44
N TYR A 81 6.83 -14.74 -9.95
CA TYR A 81 7.15 -13.42 -9.41
C TYR A 81 6.13 -12.96 -8.38
N LEU A 82 4.89 -13.41 -8.50
CA LEU A 82 3.79 -13.01 -7.63
C LEU A 82 3.54 -14.01 -6.50
N HIS A 83 4.13 -15.21 -6.55
CA HIS A 83 3.91 -16.30 -5.58
C HIS A 83 4.10 -15.87 -4.11
N ALA A 84 5.07 -15.00 -3.83
CA ALA A 84 5.33 -14.50 -2.49
C ALA A 84 4.15 -13.70 -1.89
N PHE A 85 3.22 -13.24 -2.73
CA PHE A 85 2.05 -12.45 -2.32
C PHE A 85 0.78 -13.29 -2.16
N ALA A 86 0.81 -14.57 -2.51
CA ALA A 86 -0.33 -15.48 -2.37
C ALA A 86 -0.93 -15.54 -0.96
N PRO A 87 -0.17 -15.44 0.15
CA PRO A 87 -0.75 -15.40 1.50
C PRO A 87 -1.61 -14.16 1.77
N TRP A 88 -1.41 -13.05 1.02
CA TRP A 88 -2.13 -11.80 1.22
C TRP A 88 -3.27 -11.59 0.21
N PHE A 89 -3.08 -12.12 -1.00
CA PHE A 89 -4.00 -11.93 -2.11
C PHE A 89 -4.40 -13.27 -2.70
N PRO A 90 -5.67 -13.70 -2.54
CA PRO A 90 -6.17 -14.89 -3.20
C PRO A 90 -6.20 -14.75 -4.72
N TYR A 91 -6.14 -13.52 -5.21
CA TYR A 91 -5.95 -13.14 -6.61
C TYR A 91 -5.51 -11.68 -6.70
N LEU A 92 -5.02 -11.28 -7.86
CA LEU A 92 -4.74 -9.91 -8.24
C LEU A 92 -5.58 -9.54 -9.47
N LEU A 93 -6.15 -8.33 -9.48
CA LEU A 93 -6.68 -7.75 -10.69
C LEU A 93 -5.57 -7.01 -11.44
N HIS A 94 -5.32 -7.42 -12.66
CA HIS A 94 -4.28 -6.86 -13.51
C HIS A 94 -4.86 -6.21 -14.74
N SER A 95 -4.39 -5.02 -15.06
CA SER A 95 -4.59 -4.39 -16.36
C SER A 95 -3.35 -3.61 -16.77
N ALA A 96 -2.94 -3.77 -18.02
CA ALA A 96 -1.94 -2.95 -18.71
C ALA A 96 -2.57 -2.14 -19.85
N THR A 97 -3.90 -2.12 -19.93
CA THR A 97 -4.64 -1.41 -20.97
C THR A 97 -5.06 -0.04 -20.45
N ALA A 98 -4.57 1.01 -21.08
CA ALA A 98 -4.94 2.38 -20.76
C ALA A 98 -6.47 2.57 -20.74
N ASN A 99 -6.95 3.41 -19.83
CA ASN A 99 -8.37 3.68 -19.59
C ASN A 99 -9.20 2.50 -19.06
N SER A 100 -8.61 1.35 -18.78
CA SER A 100 -9.29 0.33 -17.97
C SER A 100 -9.53 0.89 -16.58
N SER A 101 -10.76 0.79 -16.07
CA SER A 101 -11.14 1.42 -14.81
C SER A 101 -11.87 0.46 -13.88
N LEU A 102 -11.83 0.80 -12.60
CA LEU A 102 -12.51 0.13 -11.51
C LEU A 102 -13.15 1.20 -10.62
N CYS A 103 -14.45 1.12 -10.39
CA CYS A 103 -15.19 2.07 -9.57
C CYS A 103 -15.89 1.39 -8.41
N PHE A 104 -15.88 2.02 -7.25
CA PHE A 104 -16.57 1.56 -6.04
C PHE A 104 -17.19 2.74 -5.29
N ARG A 105 -18.06 2.42 -4.31
CA ARG A 105 -18.76 3.42 -3.49
C ARG A 105 -18.59 3.08 -2.02
N PHE A 106 -18.51 4.10 -1.19
CA PHE A 106 -18.47 3.96 0.27
C PHE A 106 -18.97 5.25 0.94
N GLN A 107 -19.31 5.14 2.20
CA GLN A 107 -19.52 6.28 3.08
C GLN A 107 -18.39 6.32 4.11
N GLY A 108 -17.66 7.44 4.19
CA GLY A 108 -16.53 7.55 5.11
C GLY A 108 -15.57 8.67 4.75
N THR A 109 -14.35 8.57 5.29
CA THR A 109 -13.35 9.64 5.29
C THR A 109 -12.08 9.30 4.49
N GLY A 110 -12.03 8.15 3.82
CA GLY A 110 -10.82 7.84 3.07
C GLY A 110 -10.91 6.57 2.24
N PHE A 111 -10.09 6.53 1.22
CA PHE A 111 -9.92 5.38 0.34
C PHE A 111 -8.45 5.14 0.01
N GLY A 112 -8.19 4.00 -0.55
CA GLY A 112 -6.86 3.66 -1.03
C GLY A 112 -6.83 2.29 -1.66
N PHE A 113 -5.64 1.82 -1.93
CA PHE A 113 -5.44 0.51 -2.53
C PHE A 113 -4.16 -0.13 -2.00
N PHE A 114 -4.19 -1.44 -1.96
CA PHE A 114 -3.02 -2.28 -1.75
C PHE A 114 -2.74 -3.03 -3.05
N ASP A 115 -1.59 -2.78 -3.62
CA ASP A 115 -1.20 -3.23 -4.95
C ASP A 115 0.20 -3.82 -4.95
N ILE A 116 0.61 -4.36 -6.10
CA ILE A 116 1.96 -4.83 -6.32
C ILE A 116 2.67 -3.87 -7.27
N GLY A 117 3.76 -3.29 -6.81
CA GLY A 117 4.73 -2.59 -7.64
C GLY A 117 5.74 -3.56 -8.21
N GLY A 118 6.12 -3.36 -9.46
CA GLY A 118 7.10 -4.16 -10.19
C GLY A 118 7.61 -3.43 -11.42
N PRO A 119 8.47 -4.05 -12.23
CA PRO A 119 9.01 -3.48 -13.46
C PRO A 119 7.94 -2.95 -14.42
N GLU A 120 6.81 -3.65 -14.51
CA GLU A 120 5.67 -3.31 -15.36
C GLU A 120 4.79 -2.20 -14.81
N ALA A 121 4.92 -1.84 -13.51
CA ALA A 121 4.03 -0.88 -12.88
C ALA A 121 4.03 0.48 -13.60
N GLY A 122 2.85 1.06 -13.75
CA GLY A 122 2.60 2.33 -14.41
C GLY A 122 2.04 3.38 -13.47
N GLN A 123 1.08 4.14 -13.97
CA GLN A 123 0.37 5.19 -13.25
C GLN A 123 -1.11 4.86 -13.16
N VAL A 124 -1.75 5.36 -12.10
CA VAL A 124 -3.20 5.25 -11.90
C VAL A 124 -3.77 6.65 -11.70
N ASP A 125 -4.77 6.97 -12.51
CA ASP A 125 -5.55 8.20 -12.39
C ASP A 125 -6.75 7.96 -11.49
N PHE A 126 -7.16 9.00 -10.76
CA PHE A 126 -8.26 8.95 -9.80
C PHE A 126 -9.36 9.94 -10.13
N THR A 127 -10.60 9.50 -9.95
CA THR A 127 -11.74 10.39 -9.83
C THR A 127 -12.46 10.14 -8.52
N VAL A 128 -12.93 11.22 -7.90
CA VAL A 128 -13.81 11.21 -6.74
C VAL A 128 -15.07 11.98 -7.11
N ASP A 129 -16.21 11.35 -6.93
CA ASP A 129 -17.54 11.94 -7.18
C ASP A 129 -17.72 12.52 -8.59
N GLY A 130 -17.08 11.83 -9.57
CA GLY A 130 -17.15 12.21 -10.99
C GLY A 130 -16.14 13.26 -11.44
N HIS A 131 -15.32 13.80 -10.53
CA HIS A 131 -14.31 14.81 -10.83
C HIS A 131 -12.89 14.24 -10.69
N PRO A 132 -11.91 14.71 -11.47
CA PRO A 132 -10.50 14.36 -11.25
C PRO A 132 -10.10 14.70 -9.82
N ALA A 133 -9.62 13.70 -9.08
CA ALA A 133 -9.17 13.91 -7.70
C ALA A 133 -7.76 14.53 -7.72
N LEU A 134 -7.69 15.85 -7.59
CA LEU A 134 -6.41 16.54 -7.47
C LEU A 134 -5.79 16.23 -6.11
N LEU A 135 -4.77 15.38 -6.12
CA LEU A 135 -4.12 14.87 -4.93
C LEU A 135 -2.84 15.64 -4.62
N THR A 136 -2.63 15.91 -3.35
CA THR A 136 -1.37 16.43 -2.82
C THR A 136 -0.94 15.58 -1.63
N LYS A 137 0.36 15.43 -1.45
CA LYS A 137 0.93 14.72 -0.30
C LYS A 137 1.72 15.72 0.53
N PRO A 138 1.27 16.06 1.75
CA PRO A 138 2.02 16.91 2.65
C PRO A 138 3.41 16.35 2.95
N GLN A 139 4.40 17.21 3.15
CA GLN A 139 5.81 16.83 3.21
C GLN A 139 6.14 15.79 4.29
N ASN A 140 5.40 15.77 5.39
CA ASN A 140 5.61 14.86 6.52
C ASN A 140 4.44 13.93 6.76
N ASP A 141 3.51 13.81 5.80
CA ASP A 141 2.37 12.91 5.91
C ASP A 141 2.54 11.71 4.97
N ARG A 142 1.99 10.57 5.39
CA ARG A 142 1.89 9.36 4.56
C ARG A 142 0.61 9.31 3.75
N LEU A 143 -0.34 10.19 4.07
CA LEU A 143 -1.65 10.24 3.44
C LEU A 143 -1.67 11.31 2.35
N TRP A 144 -2.29 10.99 1.24
CA TRP A 144 -2.69 11.96 0.26
C TRP A 144 -3.96 12.68 0.73
N THR A 145 -4.11 13.92 0.35
CA THR A 145 -5.33 14.71 0.56
C THR A 145 -5.78 15.29 -0.78
N LEU A 146 -7.04 15.68 -0.88
CA LEU A 146 -7.48 16.51 -2.00
C LEU A 146 -6.81 17.89 -1.87
N ALA A 147 -6.22 18.34 -2.96
CA ALA A 147 -5.62 19.66 -3.01
C ALA A 147 -6.71 20.72 -3.11
N ASP A 148 -6.54 21.80 -2.39
CA ASP A 148 -7.17 23.05 -2.77
C ASP A 148 -6.59 23.49 -4.14
N THR A 149 -7.45 23.83 -5.08
CA THR A 149 -7.08 24.17 -6.46
C THR A 149 -6.13 25.37 -6.57
N THR A 150 -5.89 26.07 -5.47
CA THR A 150 -5.00 27.22 -5.37
C THR A 150 -3.53 26.84 -5.13
N VAL A 151 -3.20 25.59 -4.81
CA VAL A 151 -1.83 25.15 -4.49
C VAL A 151 -1.27 24.27 -5.61
N GLY A 152 -0.42 24.83 -6.42
CA GLY A 152 0.03 24.29 -7.69
C GLY A 152 1.07 23.18 -7.68
N LYS A 153 0.72 21.95 -7.45
CA LYS A 153 1.39 20.70 -7.92
C LYS A 153 0.47 19.49 -7.73
N ALA A 154 -0.82 19.72 -7.64
CA ALA A 154 -1.78 18.64 -7.51
C ALA A 154 -1.92 17.87 -8.82
N SER A 155 -1.98 16.58 -8.74
CA SER A 155 -2.21 15.68 -9.88
C SER A 155 -3.27 14.66 -9.50
N ASN A 156 -4.14 14.30 -10.43
CA ASN A 156 -5.05 13.18 -10.25
C ASN A 156 -4.40 11.82 -10.50
N THR A 157 -3.08 11.79 -10.63
CA THR A 157 -2.30 10.61 -11.01
C THR A 157 -1.33 10.25 -9.92
N ILE A 158 -1.31 8.98 -9.51
CA ILE A 158 -0.28 8.42 -8.63
C ILE A 158 0.56 7.43 -9.41
N ASN A 159 1.87 7.63 -9.38
CA ASN A 159 2.82 6.70 -9.96
C ASN A 159 2.99 5.48 -9.06
N ARG A 160 2.86 4.27 -9.64
CA ARG A 160 3.04 3.00 -8.92
C ARG A 160 4.41 2.40 -9.13
N PHE A 161 5.17 2.90 -10.10
CA PHE A 161 6.57 2.58 -10.25
C PHE A 161 7.42 3.46 -9.33
N ASN A 162 8.37 2.87 -8.64
CA ASN A 162 9.32 3.57 -7.76
C ASN A 162 10.68 2.85 -7.76
N GLU A 163 11.65 3.41 -7.06
CA GLU A 163 13.03 2.88 -6.98
C GLU A 163 13.13 1.42 -6.51
N TYR A 164 12.12 0.91 -5.80
CA TYR A 164 12.08 -0.48 -5.34
C TYR A 164 11.47 -1.45 -6.36
N CYS A 165 11.01 -0.99 -7.51
CA CYS A 165 10.40 -1.79 -8.56
C CYS A 165 11.42 -2.32 -9.58
N PHE A 166 12.71 -2.00 -9.44
CA PHE A 166 13.74 -2.50 -10.34
C PHE A 166 14.03 -3.97 -10.06
N GLY A 167 13.81 -4.83 -11.06
CA GLY A 167 14.11 -6.26 -11.00
C GLY A 167 13.32 -7.07 -9.97
N ARG A 168 12.38 -6.45 -9.23
CA ARG A 168 11.62 -7.12 -8.17
C ARG A 168 10.20 -6.62 -8.05
N TYR A 169 9.37 -7.43 -7.38
CA TYR A 169 7.99 -7.10 -7.06
C TYR A 169 7.85 -6.86 -5.55
N ARG A 170 7.00 -5.92 -5.16
CA ARG A 170 6.72 -5.64 -3.75
C ARG A 170 5.28 -5.21 -3.54
N GLY A 171 4.72 -5.60 -2.38
CA GLY A 171 3.46 -5.05 -1.90
C GLY A 171 3.65 -3.59 -1.50
N GLN A 172 2.72 -2.75 -1.92
CA GLN A 172 2.72 -1.32 -1.62
C GLN A 172 1.27 -0.83 -1.50
N PHE A 173 1.08 0.29 -0.83
CA PHE A 173 -0.24 0.87 -0.66
C PHE A 173 -0.19 2.39 -0.73
N GLU A 174 -1.33 2.99 -1.03
CA GLU A 174 -1.56 4.42 -0.87
C GLU A 174 -2.92 4.64 -0.21
N LEU A 175 -3.02 5.73 0.52
CA LEU A 175 -4.23 6.15 1.20
C LEU A 175 -4.51 7.61 0.90
N VAL A 176 -5.76 7.94 0.66
CA VAL A 176 -6.27 9.27 0.38
C VAL A 176 -7.31 9.62 1.44
N ARG A 177 -7.12 10.74 2.12
CA ARG A 177 -8.09 11.29 3.07
C ARG A 177 -9.10 12.14 2.32
N LEU A 178 -10.37 11.98 2.69
CA LEU A 178 -11.50 12.77 2.22
C LEU A 178 -12.24 13.37 3.42
N GLU A 179 -13.10 14.33 3.16
CA GLU A 179 -14.13 14.72 4.12
C GLU A 179 -15.13 13.58 4.33
N GLU A 180 -15.81 13.56 5.48
CA GLU A 180 -16.84 12.53 5.74
C GLU A 180 -17.98 12.69 4.74
N GLY A 181 -18.30 11.64 4.00
CA GLY A 181 -19.33 11.71 2.98
C GLY A 181 -19.58 10.40 2.26
N LEU A 182 -20.58 10.45 1.36
CA LEU A 182 -20.85 9.39 0.40
C LEU A 182 -19.99 9.65 -0.84
N HIS A 183 -19.10 8.71 -1.15
CA HIS A 183 -18.15 8.86 -2.23
C HIS A 183 -18.27 7.76 -3.28
N LYS A 184 -18.06 8.15 -4.53
CA LYS A 184 -17.79 7.26 -5.65
C LYS A 184 -16.35 7.50 -6.12
N VAL A 185 -15.51 6.48 -5.99
CA VAL A 185 -14.10 6.54 -6.41
C VAL A 185 -13.88 5.63 -7.60
N CYS A 186 -13.13 6.12 -8.59
CA CYS A 186 -12.67 5.29 -9.69
C CYS A 186 -11.14 5.35 -9.79
N TYR A 187 -10.53 4.18 -9.99
CA TYR A 187 -9.14 4.00 -10.40
C TYR A 187 -9.11 3.71 -11.89
N THR A 188 -8.26 4.39 -12.61
CA THR A 188 -8.11 4.21 -14.05
C THR A 188 -6.64 4.03 -14.39
N VAL A 189 -6.32 2.98 -15.16
CA VAL A 189 -4.96 2.81 -15.69
C VAL A 189 -4.66 4.01 -16.58
N SER A 190 -3.69 4.81 -16.18
CA SER A 190 -3.39 6.07 -16.87
C SER A 190 -2.89 5.82 -18.29
N PRO A 191 -3.32 6.60 -19.28
CA PRO A 191 -2.73 6.58 -20.61
C PRO A 191 -1.33 7.21 -20.66
N LYS A 192 -0.92 7.88 -19.60
CA LYS A 192 0.40 8.51 -19.51
C LYS A 192 1.47 7.46 -19.21
N THR A 193 2.63 7.61 -19.81
CA THR A 193 3.78 6.75 -19.57
C THR A 193 4.69 7.33 -18.51
N VAL A 194 5.27 6.46 -17.70
CA VAL A 194 6.30 6.83 -16.72
C VAL A 194 7.66 6.73 -17.37
N ASP A 195 8.46 7.77 -17.26
CA ASP A 195 9.90 7.63 -17.50
C ASP A 195 10.55 6.90 -16.33
N LYS A 196 10.60 5.58 -16.43
CA LYS A 196 11.13 4.71 -15.37
C LYS A 196 12.64 4.89 -15.17
N LYS A 197 13.35 5.42 -16.15
CA LYS A 197 14.78 5.72 -16.03
C LYS A 197 15.05 6.87 -15.07
N SER A 198 14.11 7.82 -14.96
CA SER A 198 14.23 8.95 -14.03
C SER A 198 14.22 8.55 -12.55
N PHE A 199 13.69 7.36 -12.23
CA PHE A 199 13.65 6.79 -10.87
C PHE A 199 14.87 5.93 -10.55
N SER A 200 15.78 5.75 -11.51
CA SER A 200 16.96 4.95 -11.31
C SER A 200 17.90 5.63 -10.31
N PRO A 201 18.01 5.17 -9.08
CA PRO A 201 19.21 5.39 -8.32
C PRO A 201 20.32 4.62 -9.05
N LYS A 202 21.55 5.06 -8.92
CA LYS A 202 22.78 4.63 -9.60
C LYS A 202 23.04 3.10 -9.68
N LEU A 203 22.08 2.24 -9.28
CA LEU A 203 22.32 0.84 -9.00
C LEU A 203 21.68 -0.17 -9.96
N ASN A 204 20.68 0.17 -10.80
CA ASN A 204 19.95 -0.85 -11.57
C ASN A 204 19.50 -0.43 -12.98
N VAL A 205 20.21 0.49 -13.62
CA VAL A 205 19.94 0.81 -15.04
C VAL A 205 20.11 -0.42 -15.92
N ASP A 206 20.98 -1.33 -15.51
CA ASP A 206 21.28 -2.55 -16.25
C ASP A 206 20.05 -3.46 -16.42
N ASP A 207 19.17 -3.53 -15.41
CA ASP A 207 17.95 -4.36 -15.51
C ASP A 207 16.98 -3.82 -16.57
N ILE A 208 16.84 -2.50 -16.72
CA ILE A 208 16.03 -1.89 -17.80
C ILE A 208 16.62 -2.22 -19.18
N LEU A 209 17.93 -2.24 -19.30
CA LEU A 209 18.62 -2.55 -20.56
C LEU A 209 18.49 -4.04 -20.91
N LEU A 210 18.51 -4.91 -19.90
CA LEU A 210 18.38 -6.35 -20.07
C LEU A 210 16.94 -6.81 -20.32
N HIS A 211 15.95 -6.08 -19.78
CA HIS A 211 14.53 -6.44 -19.84
C HIS A 211 13.62 -5.28 -20.24
N PRO A 212 13.93 -4.56 -21.36
CA PRO A 212 13.20 -3.37 -21.76
C PRO A 212 11.69 -3.62 -21.97
N GLU A 213 11.31 -4.84 -22.37
CA GLU A 213 9.93 -5.25 -22.60
C GLU A 213 9.07 -5.19 -21.33
N LYS A 214 9.65 -5.45 -20.16
CA LYS A 214 8.94 -5.34 -18.87
C LYS A 214 8.70 -3.88 -18.51
N TYR A 215 9.73 -3.06 -18.64
CA TYR A 215 9.66 -1.64 -18.27
C TYR A 215 8.86 -0.80 -19.25
N ALA A 216 8.65 -1.28 -20.47
CA ALA A 216 7.77 -0.63 -21.45
C ALA A 216 6.28 -0.69 -21.07
N GLN A 217 5.88 -1.64 -20.24
CA GLN A 217 4.49 -1.79 -19.81
C GLN A 217 4.10 -0.70 -18.81
N GLN A 218 2.79 -0.42 -18.74
CA GLN A 218 2.16 0.51 -17.80
C GLN A 218 1.01 -0.23 -17.11
N ALA A 219 1.35 -1.17 -16.23
CA ALA A 219 0.39 -2.07 -15.61
C ALA A 219 -0.01 -1.62 -14.20
N PHE A 220 -1.18 -2.06 -13.77
CA PHE A 220 -1.66 -1.96 -12.40
C PHE A 220 -2.08 -3.35 -11.89
N TYR A 221 -1.55 -3.74 -10.74
CA TYR A 221 -1.79 -5.02 -10.07
C TYR A 221 -2.52 -4.78 -8.74
N LEU A 222 -3.82 -4.67 -8.78
CA LEU A 222 -4.63 -4.38 -7.58
C LEU A 222 -4.91 -5.65 -6.78
N GLY A 223 -4.53 -5.65 -5.50
CA GLY A 223 -4.84 -6.72 -4.54
C GLY A 223 -6.08 -6.44 -3.71
N LYS A 224 -6.17 -5.25 -3.10
CA LYS A 224 -7.29 -4.84 -2.25
C LYS A 224 -7.65 -3.37 -2.47
N ILE A 225 -8.93 -3.07 -2.34
CA ILE A 225 -9.41 -1.71 -2.12
C ILE A 225 -9.35 -1.44 -0.62
N LEU A 226 -8.83 -0.28 -0.23
CA LEU A 226 -8.78 0.17 1.16
C LEU A 226 -9.86 1.24 1.35
N VAL A 227 -10.62 1.14 2.43
CA VAL A 227 -11.66 2.11 2.77
C VAL A 227 -11.60 2.43 4.24
N LEU A 228 -11.70 3.70 4.57
CA LEU A 228 -11.93 4.19 5.91
C LEU A 228 -13.40 4.63 6.00
N GLY A 229 -14.26 3.68 6.34
CA GLY A 229 -15.71 3.85 6.33
C GLY A 229 -16.48 2.57 6.03
N THR A 230 -17.71 2.72 5.57
CA THR A 230 -18.63 1.61 5.26
C THR A 230 -18.74 1.45 3.74
N PRO A 231 -18.37 0.29 3.18
CA PRO A 231 -18.52 0.02 1.75
C PRO A 231 -20.00 -0.06 1.36
N LEU A 232 -20.30 0.37 0.13
CA LEU A 232 -21.65 0.29 -0.46
C LEU A 232 -21.61 -0.58 -1.71
N LYS A 233 -22.64 -1.37 -1.90
CA LYS A 233 -22.86 -2.19 -3.11
C LYS A 233 -23.58 -1.41 -4.19
#